data_0b42543182fd70ffac98aaf47ac4f552
#
_entry.id   0b42543182fd70ffac98aaf47ac4f552
#
_cell.length_a   1.000
_cell.length_b   1.000
_cell.length_c   1.000
_cell.angle_alpha   90.00
_cell.angle_beta   90.00
_cell.angle_gamma   90.00
#
_symmetry.space_group_name_H-M   'P 1'
#
loop_
_entity.id
_entity.type
_entity.pdbx_description
1 polymer ?
#
loop_
_entity_poly.entity_id
_entity_poly.type
_entity_poly.pdbx_seq_one_letter_code
_entity_poly.pdbx_strand_id
1 'polypeptide(L)'
;GDLWTGNVMWVPERTIDWAPPRAGRGPGADDADAPATADDPAALPDPAPRGGDVVGVLIDPLAQGAHGETDLAALGVFGQRHLERIVAGYDEASPLADGWRERVGLHQLHLLIIHAFLFGGSYGAETASVARRYA
;
A
#
# COMPACT_ATOMS: atom_id res chain seq x y z
N GLY A 1 5.55 1.79 -5.06
CA GLY A 1 5.38 1.89 -6.34
C GLY A 1 4.13 2.33 -7.05
N ASP A 2 3.58 1.59 -7.91
CA ASP A 2 2.46 1.99 -8.78
C ASP A 2 1.14 1.39 -8.26
N LEU A 3 0.76 1.75 -7.04
CA LEU A 3 -0.45 1.24 -6.40
C LEU A 3 -1.69 2.01 -6.89
N TRP A 4 -2.51 1.37 -7.71
CA TRP A 4 -3.82 1.86 -8.13
C TRP A 4 -4.77 0.69 -8.42
N THR A 5 -6.06 0.96 -8.61
CA THR A 5 -7.10 -0.07 -8.72
C THR A 5 -6.83 -1.09 -9.83
N GLY A 6 -6.22 -0.68 -10.95
CA GLY A 6 -5.89 -1.56 -12.07
C GLY A 6 -4.81 -2.59 -11.75
N ASN A 7 -3.98 -2.34 -10.73
CA ASN A 7 -2.91 -3.21 -10.29
C ASN A 7 -3.31 -4.09 -9.08
N VAL A 8 -4.62 -4.24 -8.82
CA VAL A 8 -5.16 -5.13 -7.80
C VAL A 8 -6.08 -6.15 -8.46
N MET A 9 -5.69 -7.41 -8.42
CA MET A 9 -6.54 -8.53 -8.82
C MET A 9 -7.27 -9.08 -7.60
N TRP A 10 -8.59 -9.24 -7.72
CA TRP A 10 -9.41 -9.88 -6.69
C TRP A 10 -9.61 -11.33 -7.05
N VAL A 11 -9.05 -12.23 -6.25
CA VAL A 11 -9.11 -13.67 -6.50
C VAL A 11 -9.70 -14.39 -5.29
N PRO A 12 -10.42 -15.52 -5.51
CA PRO A 12 -10.86 -16.35 -4.39
C PRO A 12 -9.66 -16.83 -3.59
N GLU A 13 -9.68 -16.71 -2.27
CA GLU A 13 -8.59 -17.10 -1.37
C GLU A 13 -8.07 -18.51 -1.63
N ARG A 14 -9.00 -19.46 -1.89
CA ARG A 14 -8.66 -20.85 -2.23
C ARG A 14 -7.83 -21.04 -3.50
N THR A 15 -7.65 -19.98 -4.31
CA THR A 15 -6.88 -20.03 -5.56
C THR A 15 -5.40 -19.72 -5.31
N ILE A 16 -5.07 -19.23 -4.12
CA ILE A 16 -3.73 -18.81 -3.77
C ILE A 16 -3.14 -19.80 -2.79
N ASP A 17 -2.21 -20.61 -3.25
CA ASP A 17 -1.34 -21.42 -2.38
C ASP A 17 -0.19 -20.55 -1.86
N TRP A 18 -0.54 -19.60 -0.99
CA TRP A 18 0.43 -18.65 -0.44
C TRP A 18 0.22 -18.51 1.07
N ALA A 19 1.28 -18.81 1.80
CA ALA A 19 1.37 -18.43 3.20
C ALA A 19 1.95 -17.01 3.29
N PRO A 20 1.26 -16.05 3.92
CA PRO A 20 1.81 -14.71 4.10
C PRO A 20 3.16 -14.79 4.82
N PRO A 21 4.14 -13.95 4.45
CA PRO A 21 5.37 -13.84 5.23
C PRO A 21 4.97 -13.46 6.67
N ARG A 22 5.42 -14.23 7.64
CA ARG A 22 5.16 -13.94 9.04
C ARG A 22 5.68 -12.54 9.35
N ALA A 23 4.81 -11.67 9.80
CA ALA A 23 5.18 -10.34 10.24
C ALA A 23 6.23 -10.47 11.34
N GLY A 24 7.42 -9.91 11.14
CA GLY A 24 8.33 -9.60 12.23
C GLY A 24 9.61 -10.41 12.37
N ARG A 25 10.36 -10.69 11.30
CA ARG A 25 11.80 -10.91 11.45
C ARG A 25 12.58 -10.16 10.38
N GLY A 26 13.21 -9.08 10.79
CA GLY A 26 14.23 -8.43 9.99
C GLY A 26 15.41 -9.38 9.75
N PRO A 27 16.25 -9.15 8.70
CA PRO A 27 17.42 -9.97 8.40
C PRO A 27 18.42 -9.85 9.57
N GLY A 28 18.63 -10.96 10.31
CA GLY A 28 19.64 -11.00 11.36
C GLY A 28 19.28 -11.74 12.65
N ALA A 29 18.16 -12.47 12.70
CA ALA A 29 17.90 -13.36 13.83
C ALA A 29 18.32 -14.78 13.45
N ASP A 30 19.45 -15.20 13.99
CA ASP A 30 19.98 -16.57 13.86
C ASP A 30 18.94 -17.60 14.29
N ASP A 31 18.89 -18.69 13.51
CA ASP A 31 18.04 -19.86 13.73
C ASP A 31 18.24 -20.45 15.13
N ALA A 32 17.40 -20.04 16.06
CA ALA A 32 17.15 -20.78 17.26
C ALA A 32 15.77 -21.42 17.12
N ASP A 33 15.78 -22.69 16.81
CA ASP A 33 14.64 -23.60 16.76
C ASP A 33 13.92 -23.61 18.13
N ALA A 34 12.97 -22.70 18.30
CA ALA A 34 12.07 -22.70 19.43
C ALA A 34 10.66 -22.93 18.92
N PRO A 35 9.97 -23.99 19.35
CA PRO A 35 8.57 -24.19 19.00
C PRO A 35 7.77 -22.99 19.49
N ALA A 36 6.97 -22.39 18.58
CA ALA A 36 6.04 -21.33 18.94
C ALA A 36 5.09 -21.87 20.03
N THR A 37 5.19 -21.32 21.23
CA THR A 37 4.24 -21.62 22.28
C THR A 37 2.91 -20.95 21.94
N ALA A 38 1.82 -21.68 22.07
CA ALA A 38 0.46 -21.28 21.75
C ALA A 38 -0.10 -20.12 22.61
N ASP A 39 0.72 -19.50 23.44
CA ASP A 39 0.33 -18.51 24.44
C ASP A 39 1.02 -17.14 24.27
N ASP A 40 1.31 -16.71 23.02
CA ASP A 40 1.75 -15.34 22.77
C ASP A 40 0.53 -14.39 22.72
N PRO A 41 0.30 -13.55 23.75
CA PRO A 41 -0.86 -12.64 23.77
C PRO A 41 -0.79 -11.51 22.73
N ALA A 42 0.33 -11.40 21.99
CA ALA A 42 0.49 -10.45 20.91
C ALA A 42 0.22 -11.07 19.52
N ALA A 43 0.00 -12.39 19.44
CA ALA A 43 -0.44 -13.02 18.21
C ALA A 43 -1.93 -12.70 18.03
N LEU A 44 -2.24 -11.71 17.17
CA LEU A 44 -3.58 -11.57 16.65
C LEU A 44 -3.96 -12.90 16.00
N PRO A 45 -5.11 -13.51 16.39
CA PRO A 45 -5.55 -14.73 15.74
C PRO A 45 -5.68 -14.46 14.24
N ASP A 46 -5.00 -15.28 13.44
CA ASP A 46 -5.24 -15.31 12.00
C ASP A 46 -6.75 -15.39 11.80
N PRO A 47 -7.37 -14.45 11.09
CA PRO A 47 -8.79 -14.56 10.78
C PRO A 47 -8.96 -15.87 10.01
N ALA A 48 -9.65 -16.82 10.63
CA ALA A 48 -9.89 -18.11 10.02
C ALA A 48 -10.51 -17.88 8.63
N PRO A 49 -9.96 -18.46 7.56
CA PRO A 49 -10.43 -18.23 6.22
C PRO A 49 -11.89 -18.67 6.13
N ARG A 50 -12.77 -17.71 5.87
CA ARG A 50 -14.19 -17.98 5.63
C ARG A 50 -14.31 -18.37 4.16
N GLY A 51 -14.72 -19.60 3.91
CA GLY A 51 -14.86 -20.12 2.55
C GLY A 51 -15.74 -19.21 1.69
N GLY A 52 -15.11 -18.52 0.73
CA GLY A 52 -15.76 -17.53 -0.14
C GLY A 52 -15.14 -16.14 -0.09
N ASP A 53 -14.18 -15.91 0.78
CA ASP A 53 -13.47 -14.63 0.86
C ASP A 53 -12.63 -14.40 -0.41
N VAL A 54 -12.55 -13.14 -0.83
CA VAL A 54 -11.69 -12.69 -1.92
C VAL A 54 -10.48 -11.98 -1.34
N VAL A 55 -9.33 -12.22 -1.95
CA VAL A 55 -8.05 -11.61 -1.56
C VAL A 55 -7.59 -10.68 -2.67
N GLY A 56 -7.11 -9.50 -2.29
CA GLY A 56 -6.47 -8.58 -3.21
C GLY A 56 -5.03 -9.00 -3.46
N VAL A 57 -4.69 -9.30 -4.71
CA VAL A 57 -3.32 -9.57 -5.14
C VAL A 57 -2.80 -8.37 -5.89
N LEU A 58 -1.70 -7.80 -5.42
CA LEU A 58 -1.01 -6.71 -6.11
C LEU A 58 -0.21 -7.28 -7.27
N ILE A 59 -0.39 -6.69 -8.45
CA ILE A 59 0.32 -7.04 -9.68
C ILE A 59 1.03 -5.80 -10.24
N ASP A 60 1.94 -6.02 -11.17
CA ASP A 60 2.70 -4.97 -11.88
C ASP A 60 3.33 -3.93 -10.92
N PRO A 61 4.11 -4.35 -9.93
CA PRO A 61 4.65 -3.45 -8.95
C PRO A 61 5.81 -2.63 -9.54
N LEU A 62 5.73 -1.31 -9.47
CA LEU A 62 6.91 -0.46 -9.55
C LEU A 62 7.61 -0.47 -8.18
N ALA A 63 8.20 -1.61 -7.84
CA ALA A 63 8.77 -1.83 -6.51
C ALA A 63 9.97 -0.93 -6.27
N GLN A 64 9.91 -0.11 -5.21
CA GLN A 64 11.00 0.75 -4.77
C GLN A 64 10.96 0.90 -3.24
N GLY A 65 12.12 1.06 -2.64
CA GLY A 65 12.22 1.45 -1.24
C GLY A 65 11.84 2.93 -1.09
N ALA A 66 10.62 3.21 -0.66
CA ALA A 66 10.09 4.56 -0.52
C ALA A 66 9.26 4.70 0.77
N HIS A 67 8.80 5.92 1.03
CA HIS A 67 7.92 6.20 2.15
C HIS A 67 6.53 5.60 1.91
N GLY A 68 5.93 4.93 2.90
CA GLY A 68 4.61 4.28 2.76
C GLY A 68 3.49 5.23 2.31
N GLU A 69 3.56 6.52 2.69
CA GLU A 69 2.61 7.54 2.24
C GLU A 69 2.61 7.72 0.71
N THR A 70 3.69 7.35 0.01
CA THR A 70 3.77 7.47 -1.46
C THR A 70 2.77 6.55 -2.15
N ASP A 71 2.66 5.31 -1.69
CA ASP A 71 1.70 4.35 -2.24
C ASP A 71 0.26 4.75 -1.93
N LEU A 72 -0.02 5.20 -0.71
CA LEU A 72 -1.35 5.69 -0.33
C LEU A 72 -1.75 6.93 -1.12
N ALA A 73 -0.82 7.86 -1.35
CA ALA A 73 -1.05 9.05 -2.15
C ALA A 73 -1.32 8.71 -3.63
N ALA A 74 -0.64 7.69 -4.18
CA ALA A 74 -0.82 7.23 -5.55
C ALA A 74 -2.25 6.74 -5.82
N LEU A 75 -2.89 6.09 -4.84
CA LEU A 75 -4.29 5.67 -4.94
C LEU A 75 -5.24 6.83 -5.27
N GLY A 76 -4.96 8.03 -4.78
CA GLY A 76 -5.77 9.22 -5.02
C GLY A 76 -5.65 9.83 -6.42
N VAL A 77 -4.57 9.55 -7.15
CA VAL A 77 -4.29 10.18 -8.45
C VAL A 77 -5.34 9.76 -9.51
N PHE A 78 -5.74 8.51 -9.49
CA PHE A 78 -6.66 7.93 -10.50
C PHE A 78 -8.09 7.72 -10.00
N GLY A 79 -8.46 8.33 -8.88
CA GLY A 79 -9.84 8.30 -8.39
C GLY A 79 -10.26 6.97 -7.77
N GLN A 80 -9.56 6.52 -6.75
CA GLN A 80 -9.89 5.30 -6.01
C GLN A 80 -11.21 5.42 -5.25
N ARG A 81 -12.14 4.48 -5.49
CA ARG A 81 -13.37 4.38 -4.68
C ARG A 81 -13.01 3.99 -3.24
N HIS A 82 -13.72 4.59 -2.28
CA HIS A 82 -13.52 4.33 -0.85
C HIS A 82 -12.11 4.60 -0.33
N LEU A 83 -11.38 5.52 -0.96
CA LEU A 83 -10.01 5.89 -0.58
C LEU A 83 -9.86 6.15 0.92
N GLU A 84 -10.77 6.93 1.51
CA GLU A 84 -10.72 7.26 2.94
C GLU A 84 -10.83 6.01 3.84
N ARG A 85 -11.59 4.99 3.43
CA ARG A 85 -11.69 3.73 4.18
C ARG A 85 -10.42 2.90 4.07
N ILE A 86 -9.79 2.91 2.88
CA ILE A 86 -8.50 2.22 2.67
C ILE A 86 -7.42 2.86 3.54
N VAL A 87 -7.36 4.19 3.52
CA VAL A 87 -6.40 4.94 4.33
C VAL A 87 -6.65 4.76 5.82
N ALA A 88 -7.91 4.76 6.26
CA ALA A 88 -8.25 4.51 7.66
C ALA A 88 -7.83 3.10 8.11
N GLY A 89 -8.08 2.06 7.29
CA GLY A 89 -7.64 0.71 7.60
C GLY A 89 -6.11 0.55 7.63
N TYR A 90 -5.40 1.30 6.78
CA TYR A 90 -3.93 1.34 6.85
C TYR A 90 -3.46 2.02 8.15
N ASP A 91 -4.04 3.17 8.50
CA ASP A 91 -3.68 3.96 9.68
C ASP A 91 -3.93 3.19 10.99
N GLU A 92 -4.98 2.35 11.04
CA GLU A 92 -5.23 1.44 12.16
C GLU A 92 -4.10 0.41 12.35
N ALA A 93 -3.58 -0.14 11.23
CA ALA A 93 -2.55 -1.18 11.27
C ALA A 93 -1.13 -0.60 11.40
N SER A 94 -0.90 0.58 10.83
CA SER A 94 0.39 1.27 10.79
C SER A 94 0.15 2.77 10.82
N PRO A 95 0.18 3.39 12.00
CA PRO A 95 -0.17 4.80 12.17
C PRO A 95 0.65 5.72 11.26
N LEU A 96 -0.06 6.58 10.53
CA LEU A 96 0.53 7.58 9.67
C LEU A 96 1.09 8.74 10.51
N ALA A 97 2.20 9.31 10.04
CA ALA A 97 2.81 10.44 10.73
C ALA A 97 1.92 11.69 10.69
N ASP A 98 2.00 12.52 11.73
CA ASP A 98 1.28 13.79 11.80
C ASP A 98 1.50 14.63 10.54
N GLY A 99 0.46 15.27 10.05
CA GLY A 99 0.51 16.11 8.84
C GLY A 99 0.60 15.33 7.52
N TRP A 100 0.36 14.03 7.50
CA TRP A 100 0.42 13.21 6.29
C TRP A 100 -0.52 13.71 5.17
N ARG A 101 -1.69 14.24 5.53
CA ARG A 101 -2.63 14.80 4.55
C ARG A 101 -2.07 15.99 3.78
N GLU A 102 -1.26 16.79 4.43
CA GLU A 102 -0.59 17.95 3.81
C GLU A 102 0.48 17.51 2.82
N ARG A 103 1.08 16.32 3.03
CA ARG A 103 2.11 15.75 2.17
C ARG A 103 1.58 14.93 0.99
N VAL A 104 0.29 14.60 0.95
CA VAL A 104 -0.30 13.78 -0.11
C VAL A 104 0.06 14.30 -1.49
N GLY A 105 -0.14 15.59 -1.76
CA GLY A 105 0.21 16.16 -3.06
C GLY A 105 1.72 16.09 -3.37
N LEU A 106 2.57 16.24 -2.37
CA LEU A 106 4.02 16.10 -2.55
C LEU A 106 4.38 14.68 -3.01
N HIS A 107 3.79 13.67 -2.37
CA HIS A 107 4.01 12.27 -2.76
C HIS A 107 3.40 11.93 -4.14
N GLN A 108 2.33 12.61 -4.56
CA GLN A 108 1.73 12.44 -5.88
C GLN A 108 2.59 13.01 -7.02
N LEU A 109 3.45 14.00 -6.75
CA LEU A 109 4.25 14.65 -7.78
C LEU A 109 5.09 13.68 -8.59
N HIS A 110 5.69 12.68 -7.96
CA HIS A 110 6.49 11.66 -8.65
C HIS A 110 5.69 10.98 -9.77
N LEU A 111 4.49 10.49 -9.43
CA LEU A 111 3.63 9.79 -10.37
C LEU A 111 3.08 10.74 -11.46
N LEU A 112 2.66 11.94 -11.07
CA LEU A 112 2.15 12.96 -11.98
C LEU A 112 3.22 13.40 -13.00
N ILE A 113 4.48 13.57 -12.58
CA ILE A 113 5.61 13.94 -13.45
C ILE A 113 5.87 12.84 -14.48
N ILE A 114 5.90 11.57 -14.04
CA ILE A 114 6.08 10.44 -14.95
C ILE A 114 4.95 10.38 -15.97
N HIS A 115 3.69 10.55 -15.54
CA HIS A 115 2.56 10.56 -16.45
C HIS A 115 2.57 11.76 -17.42
N ALA A 116 2.97 12.94 -16.95
CA ALA A 116 3.16 14.11 -17.79
C ALA A 116 4.22 13.86 -18.87
N PHE A 117 5.32 13.19 -18.51
CA PHE A 117 6.39 12.86 -19.44
C PHE A 117 5.96 11.81 -20.49
N LEU A 118 5.31 10.74 -20.04
CA LEU A 118 4.95 9.61 -20.90
C LEU A 118 3.71 9.89 -21.78
N PHE A 119 2.72 10.57 -21.23
CA PHE A 119 1.39 10.69 -21.86
C PHE A 119 1.02 12.13 -22.22
N GLY A 120 1.67 13.12 -21.63
CA GLY A 120 1.35 14.54 -21.87
C GLY A 120 -0.04 14.93 -21.38
N GLY A 121 -0.80 15.64 -22.22
CA GLY A 121 -2.19 16.01 -21.93
C GLY A 121 -2.36 16.89 -20.70
N SER A 122 -3.38 16.59 -19.87
CA SER A 122 -3.70 17.35 -18.66
C SER A 122 -2.70 17.16 -17.52
N TYR A 123 -1.89 16.08 -17.53
CA TYR A 123 -0.98 15.76 -16.45
C TYR A 123 0.06 16.84 -16.18
N GLY A 124 0.54 17.54 -17.22
CA GLY A 124 1.46 18.66 -17.05
C GLY A 124 0.86 19.83 -16.28
N ALA A 125 -0.39 20.18 -16.59
CA ALA A 125 -1.10 21.24 -15.89
C ALA A 125 -1.42 20.84 -14.43
N GLU A 126 -1.78 19.60 -14.21
CA GLU A 126 -2.04 19.03 -12.88
C GLU A 126 -0.77 18.99 -12.02
N THR A 127 0.34 18.49 -12.57
CA THR A 127 1.66 18.52 -11.94
C THR A 127 2.02 19.93 -11.49
N ALA A 128 1.90 20.91 -12.39
CA ALA A 128 2.20 22.31 -12.08
C ALA A 128 1.26 22.88 -11.01
N SER A 129 0.00 22.48 -11.01
CA SER A 129 -0.98 22.89 -10.00
C SER A 129 -0.63 22.36 -8.61
N VAL A 130 -0.24 21.07 -8.53
CA VAL A 130 0.15 20.45 -7.26
C VAL A 130 1.48 21.04 -6.78
N ALA A 131 2.48 21.17 -7.64
CA ALA A 131 3.79 21.72 -7.27
C ALA A 131 3.70 23.11 -6.67
N ARG A 132 2.83 24.00 -7.19
CA ARG A 132 2.63 25.36 -6.65
C ARG A 132 2.15 25.41 -5.20
N ARG A 133 1.63 24.31 -4.63
CA ARG A 133 1.21 24.27 -3.22
C ARG A 133 2.41 24.16 -2.26
N TYR A 134 3.57 23.78 -2.80
CA TYR A 134 4.79 23.49 -2.05
C TYR A 134 5.95 24.43 -2.41
N ALA A 135 5.70 25.43 -3.27
CA ALA A 135 6.71 26.41 -3.72
C ALA A 135 6.71 27.67 -2.86
#